data_af3e539e2183adb14666175b65189ae9
#
_entry.id   af3e539e2183adb14666175b65189ae9
#
_cell.length_a   1.000
_cell.length_b   1.000
_cell.length_c   1.000
_cell.angle_alpha   90.00
_cell.angle_beta   90.00
_cell.angle_gamma   90.00
#
_symmetry.space_group_name_H-M   'P 1'
#
loop_
_entity.id
_entity.type
_entity.pdbx_description
1 polymer ?
#
loop_
_entity_poly.entity_id
_entity_poly.type
_entity_poly.pdbx_seq_one_letter_code
_entity_poly.pdbx_strand_id
1 'polypeptide(L)'
;LLNKWVKIDENNKVRHYPYAEPDARQERQGYLCGDGTGIGKGRQIAGVILDNWLQGKTKAVWLSISPNLIEDARRDWQDLGGKSEQIICQSSFKPNQKIDLNEGILFTTYRTLARPETTKNQSRLEQIIDWLGEDFAGIIAFDECHAMAGALPTKGTRGTQKASSLQGLAGLRIQHQLPN
;
A
#
# COMPACT_ATOMS: atom_id res chain seq x y z
N LEU A 1 -1.70 9.71 -12.21
CA LEU A 1 -0.47 9.03 -12.63
C LEU A 1 -0.83 7.99 -13.67
N LEU A 2 -0.27 8.10 -14.87
CA LEU A 2 -0.49 7.13 -15.94
C LEU A 2 0.32 5.86 -15.63
N ASN A 3 -0.32 4.71 -15.68
CA ASN A 3 0.36 3.43 -15.58
C ASN A 3 1.37 3.28 -16.73
N LYS A 4 2.53 2.73 -16.45
CA LYS A 4 3.55 2.45 -17.45
C LYS A 4 3.71 0.96 -17.63
N TRP A 5 4.01 0.57 -18.85
CA TRP A 5 4.43 -0.79 -19.13
C TRP A 5 5.86 -0.98 -18.65
N VAL A 6 6.09 -2.02 -17.86
CA VAL A 6 7.41 -2.34 -17.31
C VAL A 6 7.78 -3.79 -17.62
N LYS A 7 9.05 -4.00 -17.85
CA LYS A 7 9.64 -5.33 -18.03
C LYS A 7 10.89 -5.42 -17.17
N ILE A 8 11.09 -6.55 -16.52
CA ILE A 8 12.34 -6.84 -15.81
C ILE A 8 13.25 -7.59 -16.78
N ASP A 9 14.41 -7.01 -17.10
CA ASP A 9 15.39 -7.64 -17.99
C ASP A 9 16.17 -8.76 -17.28
N GLU A 10 16.96 -9.50 -18.06
CA GLU A 10 17.81 -10.60 -17.57
C GLU A 10 18.84 -10.18 -16.51
N ASN A 11 19.13 -8.88 -16.41
CA ASN A 11 20.01 -8.30 -15.39
C ASN A 11 19.24 -7.77 -14.17
N ASN A 12 17.95 -8.11 -14.04
CA ASN A 12 17.07 -7.67 -12.97
C ASN A 12 16.84 -6.15 -12.93
N LYS A 13 16.96 -5.47 -14.08
CA LYS A 13 16.70 -4.04 -14.23
C LYS A 13 15.31 -3.81 -14.79
N VAL A 14 14.59 -2.85 -14.19
CA VAL A 14 13.28 -2.42 -14.66
C VAL A 14 13.44 -1.50 -15.86
N ARG A 15 12.80 -1.86 -16.96
CA ARG A 15 12.69 -1.04 -18.18
C ARG A 15 11.27 -0.55 -18.33
N HIS A 16 11.12 0.71 -18.69
CA HIS A 16 9.83 1.36 -18.91
C HIS A 16 9.55 1.47 -20.41
N TYR A 17 8.32 1.16 -20.80
CA TYR A 17 7.84 1.26 -22.16
C TYR A 17 6.61 2.16 -22.22
N PRO A 18 6.48 2.99 -23.28
CA PRO A 18 5.30 3.85 -23.46
C PRO A 18 4.09 3.08 -24.00
N TYR A 19 4.27 1.87 -24.46
CA TYR A 19 3.25 0.99 -25.05
C TYR A 19 3.42 -0.45 -24.60
N ALA A 20 2.42 -1.29 -24.88
CA ALA A 20 2.48 -2.70 -24.54
C ALA A 20 3.55 -3.42 -25.37
N GLU A 21 4.48 -4.05 -24.70
CA GLU A 21 5.50 -4.93 -25.26
C GLU A 21 5.22 -6.38 -24.84
N PRO A 22 5.64 -7.39 -25.63
CA PRO A 22 5.55 -8.79 -25.20
C PRO A 22 6.21 -8.97 -23.81
N ASP A 23 5.53 -9.65 -22.90
CA ASP A 23 5.94 -9.89 -21.51
C ASP A 23 6.09 -8.64 -20.63
N ALA A 24 5.72 -7.46 -21.11
CA ALA A 24 5.62 -6.28 -20.27
C ALA A 24 4.33 -6.31 -19.45
N ARG A 25 4.42 -5.87 -18.20
CA ARG A 25 3.26 -5.69 -17.30
C ARG A 25 2.96 -4.23 -17.14
N GLN A 26 1.69 -3.92 -16.99
CA GLN A 26 1.30 -2.59 -16.59
C GLN A 26 1.40 -2.48 -15.07
N GLU A 27 2.23 -1.55 -14.61
CA GLU A 27 2.46 -1.37 -13.18
C GLU A 27 1.97 0.02 -12.75
N ARG A 28 1.39 0.07 -11.57
CA ARG A 28 0.97 1.31 -10.91
C ARG A 28 2.18 2.21 -10.67
N GLN A 29 2.08 3.46 -11.06
CA GLN A 29 3.12 4.43 -10.75
C GLN A 29 3.14 4.77 -9.26
N GLY A 30 4.33 4.73 -8.67
CA GLY A 30 4.59 5.18 -7.31
C GLY A 30 5.34 6.51 -7.29
N TYR A 31 5.18 7.23 -6.19
CA TYR A 31 5.98 8.40 -5.84
C TYR A 31 6.62 8.18 -4.47
N LEU A 32 7.93 8.38 -4.38
CA LEU A 32 8.66 8.32 -3.11
C LEU A 32 8.87 9.73 -2.57
N CYS A 33 8.23 10.01 -1.43
CA CYS A 33 8.50 11.21 -0.65
C CYS A 33 9.64 10.93 0.33
N GLY A 34 10.85 11.41 0.02
CA GLY A 34 12.06 11.26 0.82
C GLY A 34 12.31 12.39 1.82
N ASP A 35 11.31 13.18 2.12
CA ASP A 35 11.41 14.33 2.99
C ASP A 35 11.76 13.95 4.44
N GLY A 36 12.45 14.86 5.14
CA GLY A 36 12.84 14.68 6.54
C GLY A 36 11.67 14.52 7.52
N THR A 37 11.98 14.28 8.78
CA THR A 37 10.96 14.21 9.83
C THR A 37 10.37 15.60 10.12
N GLY A 38 9.10 15.66 10.49
CA GLY A 38 8.43 16.89 10.94
C GLY A 38 7.93 17.84 9.87
N ILE A 39 8.14 17.57 8.58
CA ILE A 39 7.71 18.45 7.48
C ILE A 39 6.30 18.17 6.95
N GLY A 40 5.50 17.40 7.66
CA GLY A 40 4.09 17.17 7.31
C GLY A 40 3.86 16.08 6.25
N LYS A 41 4.67 15.01 6.23
CA LYS A 41 4.44 13.87 5.30
C LYS A 41 3.03 13.29 5.38
N GLY A 42 2.45 13.16 6.57
CA GLY A 42 1.06 12.71 6.74
C GLY A 42 0.07 13.61 6.00
N ARG A 43 0.26 14.93 6.07
CA ARG A 43 -0.58 15.87 5.33
C ARG A 43 -0.37 15.80 3.82
N GLN A 44 0.83 15.47 3.35
CA GLN A 44 1.08 15.20 1.92
C GLN A 44 0.33 13.93 1.47
N ILE A 45 0.37 12.86 2.26
CA ILE A 45 -0.42 11.63 1.99
C ILE A 45 -1.91 11.97 1.93
N ALA A 46 -2.42 12.68 2.94
CA ALA A 46 -3.81 13.12 2.97
C ALA A 46 -4.18 13.97 1.75
N GLY A 47 -3.29 14.88 1.32
CA GLY A 47 -3.48 15.72 0.12
C GLY A 47 -3.58 14.91 -1.16
N VAL A 48 -2.72 13.90 -1.35
CA VAL A 48 -2.77 13.02 -2.52
C VAL A 48 -4.05 12.17 -2.51
N ILE A 49 -4.48 11.69 -1.35
CA ILE A 49 -5.75 10.98 -1.22
C ILE A 49 -6.92 11.90 -1.54
N LEU A 50 -6.91 13.15 -1.04
CA LEU A 50 -7.97 14.13 -1.30
C LEU A 50 -8.09 14.45 -2.80
N ASP A 51 -6.98 14.66 -3.49
CA ASP A 51 -6.98 14.90 -4.94
C ASP A 51 -7.66 13.75 -5.69
N ASN A 52 -7.34 12.49 -5.33
CA ASN A 52 -8.00 11.32 -5.91
C ASN A 52 -9.48 11.23 -5.53
N TRP A 53 -9.81 11.57 -4.30
CA TRP A 53 -11.19 11.59 -3.81
C TRP A 53 -12.07 12.54 -4.62
N LEU A 54 -11.56 13.75 -4.92
CA LEU A 54 -12.24 14.74 -5.74
C LEU A 54 -12.42 14.27 -7.20
N GLN A 55 -11.60 13.33 -7.65
CA GLN A 55 -11.74 12.66 -8.95
C GLN A 55 -12.66 11.43 -8.92
N GLY A 56 -13.38 11.20 -7.82
CA GLY A 56 -14.30 10.07 -7.67
C GLY A 56 -13.62 8.74 -7.23
N LYS A 57 -12.31 8.75 -6.95
CA LYS A 57 -11.56 7.57 -6.47
C LYS A 57 -11.56 7.55 -4.95
N THR A 58 -12.70 7.16 -4.37
CA THR A 58 -13.00 7.33 -2.95
C THR A 58 -12.56 6.17 -2.05
N LYS A 59 -11.75 5.25 -2.56
CA LYS A 59 -11.11 4.20 -1.75
C LYS A 59 -9.61 4.45 -1.68
N ALA A 60 -9.04 4.38 -0.47
CA ALA A 60 -7.60 4.45 -0.26
C ALA A 60 -7.16 3.52 0.86
N VAL A 61 -5.89 3.11 0.84
CA VAL A 61 -5.26 2.37 1.94
C VAL A 61 -4.09 3.20 2.47
N TRP A 62 -4.04 3.36 3.79
CA TRP A 62 -2.94 4.03 4.49
C TRP A 62 -2.24 3.02 5.40
N LEU A 63 -1.02 2.63 5.02
CA LEU A 63 -0.17 1.73 5.81
C LEU A 63 0.80 2.54 6.66
N SER A 64 0.96 2.14 7.92
CA SER A 64 1.96 2.74 8.81
C SER A 64 2.58 1.69 9.74
N ILE A 65 3.54 2.11 10.58
CA ILE A 65 4.26 1.20 11.49
C ILE A 65 3.50 0.89 12.78
N SER A 66 2.60 1.79 13.20
CA SER A 66 1.89 1.69 14.47
C SER A 66 0.40 1.99 14.31
N PRO A 67 -0.50 1.24 15.01
CA PRO A 67 -1.93 1.53 14.98
C PRO A 67 -2.29 2.88 15.62
N ASN A 68 -1.47 3.39 16.53
CA ASN A 68 -1.73 4.67 17.22
C ASN A 68 -1.60 5.88 16.26
N LEU A 69 -0.88 5.72 15.14
CA LEU A 69 -0.73 6.77 14.13
C LEU A 69 -2.03 7.04 13.33
N ILE A 70 -3.09 6.28 13.58
CA ILE A 70 -4.40 6.55 12.98
C ILE A 70 -4.94 7.92 13.41
N GLU A 71 -4.67 8.36 14.64
CA GLU A 71 -5.12 9.66 15.12
C GLU A 71 -4.38 10.82 14.43
N ASP A 72 -3.10 10.63 14.14
CA ASP A 72 -2.34 11.59 13.33
C ASP A 72 -2.86 11.64 11.89
N ALA A 73 -3.16 10.49 11.29
CA ALA A 73 -3.75 10.42 9.96
C ALA A 73 -5.13 11.09 9.90
N ARG A 74 -5.97 10.88 10.94
CA ARG A 74 -7.28 11.53 11.06
C ARG A 74 -7.17 13.04 11.16
N ARG A 75 -6.25 13.54 12.00
CA ARG A 75 -5.98 14.97 12.13
C ARG A 75 -5.53 15.56 10.79
N ASP A 76 -4.56 14.95 10.12
CA ASP A 76 -4.03 15.42 8.84
C ASP A 76 -5.11 15.43 7.74
N TRP A 77 -6.04 14.44 7.76
CA TRP A 77 -7.17 14.38 6.87
C TRP A 77 -8.22 15.48 7.17
N GLN A 78 -8.53 15.69 8.45
CA GLN A 78 -9.46 16.75 8.89
C GLN A 78 -8.95 18.15 8.59
N ASP A 79 -7.65 18.38 8.70
CA ASP A 79 -7.01 19.67 8.36
C ASP A 79 -7.19 20.05 6.88
N LEU A 80 -7.48 19.08 6.02
CA LEU A 80 -7.79 19.26 4.61
C LEU A 80 -9.29 19.26 4.30
N GLY A 81 -10.15 19.24 5.34
CA GLY A 81 -11.61 19.26 5.19
C GLY A 81 -12.27 17.89 5.13
N GLY A 82 -11.52 16.80 5.29
CA GLY A 82 -12.09 15.46 5.41
C GLY A 82 -12.76 15.22 6.76
N LYS A 83 -13.49 14.11 6.88
CA LYS A 83 -14.13 13.68 8.13
C LYS A 83 -13.34 12.54 8.75
N SER A 84 -13.13 12.57 10.08
CA SER A 84 -12.36 11.53 10.80
C SER A 84 -12.93 10.13 10.61
N GLU A 85 -14.25 10.02 10.46
CA GLU A 85 -14.97 8.75 10.27
C GLU A 85 -14.64 8.09 8.93
N GLN A 86 -14.11 8.83 7.97
CA GLN A 86 -13.67 8.30 6.68
C GLN A 86 -12.37 7.49 6.79
N ILE A 87 -11.60 7.65 7.89
CA ILE A 87 -10.42 6.83 8.18
C ILE A 87 -10.81 5.72 9.17
N ILE A 88 -10.89 4.50 8.66
CA ILE A 88 -11.33 3.32 9.40
C ILE A 88 -10.15 2.37 9.60
N CYS A 89 -9.93 1.93 10.85
CA CYS A 89 -8.92 0.94 11.13
C CYS A 89 -9.34 -0.44 10.61
N GLN A 90 -8.46 -1.14 9.89
CA GLN A 90 -8.74 -2.50 9.42
C GLN A 90 -9.09 -3.46 10.58
N SER A 91 -8.55 -3.24 11.78
CA SER A 91 -8.85 -4.07 12.95
C SER A 91 -10.30 -3.99 13.42
N SER A 92 -11.07 -3.01 12.97
CA SER A 92 -12.51 -2.91 13.23
C SER A 92 -13.30 -4.03 12.53
N PHE A 93 -12.73 -4.63 11.50
CA PHE A 93 -13.32 -5.79 10.80
C PHE A 93 -12.70 -7.08 11.32
N LYS A 94 -13.52 -8.10 11.58
CA LYS A 94 -13.02 -9.43 11.96
C LYS A 94 -12.30 -10.07 10.78
N PRO A 95 -11.32 -10.99 11.01
CA PRO A 95 -10.83 -11.86 9.95
C PRO A 95 -12.01 -12.59 9.28
N ASN A 96 -11.97 -12.77 7.97
CA ASN A 96 -13.05 -13.34 7.14
C ASN A 96 -14.32 -12.48 7.03
N GLN A 97 -14.38 -11.34 7.68
CA GLN A 97 -15.48 -10.40 7.47
C GLN A 97 -15.20 -9.57 6.23
N LYS A 98 -16.15 -9.54 5.31
CA LYS A 98 -16.10 -8.62 4.17
C LYS A 98 -16.08 -7.17 4.68
N ILE A 99 -15.21 -6.36 4.12
CA ILE A 99 -15.23 -4.90 4.36
C ILE A 99 -16.35 -4.32 3.52
N ASP A 100 -17.44 -3.96 4.19
CA ASP A 100 -18.64 -3.39 3.55
C ASP A 100 -18.60 -1.86 3.62
N LEU A 101 -17.66 -1.29 2.86
CA LEU A 101 -17.50 0.16 2.71
C LEU A 101 -17.49 0.50 1.22
N ASN A 102 -18.41 1.36 0.79
CA ASN A 102 -18.42 1.87 -0.58
C ASN A 102 -17.27 2.84 -0.83
N GLU A 103 -16.90 3.60 0.19
CA GLU A 103 -15.81 4.58 0.19
C GLU A 103 -15.11 4.59 1.55
N GLY A 104 -13.88 5.08 1.62
CA GLY A 104 -13.13 5.21 2.86
C GLY A 104 -11.63 5.12 2.68
N ILE A 105 -10.92 5.50 3.73
CA ILE A 105 -9.47 5.35 3.87
C ILE A 105 -9.24 4.24 4.90
N LEU A 106 -8.81 3.07 4.43
CA LEU A 106 -8.55 1.94 5.31
C LEU A 106 -7.16 2.06 5.91
N PHE A 107 -7.08 2.32 7.20
CA PHE A 107 -5.82 2.40 7.93
C PHE A 107 -5.40 1.01 8.44
N THR A 108 -4.16 0.62 8.17
CA THR A 108 -3.60 -0.65 8.64
C THR A 108 -2.11 -0.54 8.93
N THR A 109 -1.51 -1.56 9.53
CA THR A 109 -0.08 -1.60 9.79
C THR A 109 0.61 -2.69 8.97
N TYR A 110 1.90 -2.48 8.66
CA TYR A 110 2.73 -3.50 8.00
C TYR A 110 2.70 -4.84 8.72
N ARG A 111 2.70 -4.82 10.07
CA ARG A 111 2.62 -6.03 10.89
C ARG A 111 1.29 -6.75 10.72
N THR A 112 0.19 -6.02 10.60
CA THR A 112 -1.14 -6.59 10.37
C THR A 112 -1.22 -7.20 8.96
N LEU A 113 -0.72 -6.47 7.96
CA LEU A 113 -0.70 -6.90 6.57
C LEU A 113 0.14 -8.18 6.37
N ALA A 114 1.25 -8.30 7.09
CA ALA A 114 2.19 -9.43 7.00
C ALA A 114 1.69 -10.71 7.68
N ARG A 115 0.54 -10.69 8.37
CA ARG A 115 -0.02 -11.90 9.00
C ARG A 115 -0.44 -12.89 7.93
N PRO A 116 0.10 -14.12 7.95
CA PRO A 116 -0.24 -15.13 6.97
C PRO A 116 -1.69 -15.58 7.11
N GLU A 117 -2.21 -16.10 6.03
CA GLU A 117 -3.44 -16.86 6.04
C GLU A 117 -3.30 -18.12 6.92
N THR A 118 -4.39 -18.52 7.53
CA THR A 118 -4.49 -19.76 8.31
C THR A 118 -5.66 -20.58 7.77
N THR A 119 -5.72 -21.86 8.14
CA THR A 119 -6.84 -22.73 7.76
C THR A 119 -8.22 -22.21 8.18
N LYS A 120 -8.26 -21.27 9.14
CA LYS A 120 -9.51 -20.69 9.68
C LYS A 120 -9.75 -19.25 9.23
N ASN A 121 -8.69 -18.51 8.85
CA ASN A 121 -8.79 -17.07 8.59
C ASN A 121 -8.07 -16.71 7.31
N GLN A 122 -8.74 -15.96 6.46
CA GLN A 122 -8.17 -15.25 5.33
C GLN A 122 -7.07 -14.28 5.79
N SER A 123 -6.07 -14.07 4.97
CA SER A 123 -5.05 -13.07 5.27
C SER A 123 -5.66 -11.66 5.30
N ARG A 124 -5.08 -10.78 6.10
CA ARG A 124 -5.50 -9.38 6.15
C ARG A 124 -5.22 -8.64 4.83
N LEU A 125 -4.24 -9.11 4.10
CA LEU A 125 -3.93 -8.61 2.77
C LEU A 125 -5.05 -8.94 1.78
N GLU A 126 -5.49 -10.20 1.70
CA GLU A 126 -6.58 -10.61 0.82
C GLU A 126 -7.88 -9.86 1.13
N GLN A 127 -8.18 -9.65 2.43
CA GLN A 127 -9.34 -8.86 2.84
C GLN A 127 -9.34 -7.43 2.27
N ILE A 128 -8.15 -6.80 2.20
CA ILE A 128 -7.99 -5.47 1.58
C ILE A 128 -8.17 -5.56 0.07
N ILE A 129 -7.54 -6.54 -0.58
CA ILE A 129 -7.60 -6.72 -2.03
C ILE A 129 -9.04 -6.95 -2.48
N ASP A 130 -9.78 -7.83 -1.77
CA ASP A 130 -11.19 -8.08 -2.04
C ASP A 130 -12.04 -6.81 -1.91
N TRP A 131 -11.74 -5.97 -0.91
CA TRP A 131 -12.44 -4.69 -0.73
C TRP A 131 -12.15 -3.68 -1.84
N LEU A 132 -10.90 -3.58 -2.24
CA LEU A 132 -10.47 -2.65 -3.29
C LEU A 132 -11.07 -3.06 -4.64
N GLY A 133 -11.01 -4.36 -4.97
CA GLY A 133 -11.47 -4.90 -6.23
C GLY A 133 -10.45 -4.76 -7.37
N GLU A 134 -10.70 -5.45 -8.47
CA GLU A 134 -9.78 -5.52 -9.62
C GLU A 134 -9.61 -4.17 -10.33
N ASP A 135 -10.66 -3.35 -10.38
CA ASP A 135 -10.66 -2.03 -11.03
C ASP A 135 -10.18 -0.89 -10.10
N PHE A 136 -9.50 -1.23 -9.00
CA PHE A 136 -9.07 -0.24 -8.05
C PHE A 136 -8.06 0.74 -8.65
N ALA A 137 -8.44 2.02 -8.71
CA ALA A 137 -7.62 3.12 -9.22
C ALA A 137 -7.26 4.19 -8.17
N GLY A 138 -7.54 3.93 -6.89
CA GLY A 138 -7.26 4.85 -5.78
C GLY A 138 -5.80 4.83 -5.30
N ILE A 139 -5.56 5.27 -4.07
CA ILE A 139 -4.23 5.44 -3.49
C ILE A 139 -3.92 4.34 -2.48
N ILE A 140 -2.71 3.80 -2.56
CA ILE A 140 -2.09 2.99 -1.51
C ILE A 140 -0.89 3.77 -0.99
N ALA A 141 -0.99 4.31 0.21
CA ALA A 141 0.07 5.08 0.86
C ALA A 141 0.88 4.17 1.80
N PHE A 142 2.18 4.15 1.61
CA PHE A 142 3.13 3.42 2.44
C PHE A 142 3.90 4.44 3.32
N ASP A 143 3.31 4.83 4.43
CA ASP A 143 3.96 5.70 5.41
C ASP A 143 5.05 4.92 6.17
N GLU A 144 6.21 5.57 6.40
CA GLU A 144 7.38 4.90 7.00
C GLU A 144 7.78 3.62 6.24
N CYS A 145 7.81 3.68 4.92
CA CYS A 145 8.00 2.52 4.02
C CYS A 145 9.32 1.76 4.25
N HIS A 146 10.26 2.30 5.02
CA HIS A 146 11.45 1.58 5.45
C HIS A 146 11.13 0.28 6.23
N ALA A 147 9.92 0.19 6.82
CA ALA A 147 9.42 -1.03 7.46
C ALA A 147 9.31 -2.23 6.49
N MET A 148 9.24 -1.96 5.18
CA MET A 148 9.23 -2.99 4.13
C MET A 148 10.63 -3.37 3.64
N ALA A 149 11.69 -2.82 4.23
CA ALA A 149 13.06 -3.16 3.84
C ALA A 149 13.32 -4.67 3.95
N GLY A 150 14.08 -5.20 3.00
CA GLY A 150 14.39 -6.63 2.94
C GLY A 150 13.28 -7.49 2.32
N ALA A 151 12.46 -6.93 1.44
CA ALA A 151 11.48 -7.68 0.65
C ALA A 151 12.14 -8.75 -0.23
N LEU A 152 13.33 -8.47 -0.76
CA LEU A 152 14.11 -9.42 -1.53
C LEU A 152 15.19 -10.07 -0.65
N PRO A 153 15.51 -11.36 -0.87
CA PRO A 153 16.58 -12.01 -0.14
C PRO A 153 17.92 -11.35 -0.51
N THR A 154 18.71 -11.00 0.49
CA THR A 154 20.03 -10.40 0.29
C THR A 154 21.13 -11.38 0.74
N LYS A 155 22.26 -11.38 0.01
CA LYS A 155 23.47 -12.11 0.45
C LYS A 155 24.04 -11.39 1.67
N GLY A 156 24.06 -12.06 2.82
CA GLY A 156 24.72 -11.57 4.00
C GLY A 156 26.25 -11.60 3.85
N THR A 157 26.95 -10.83 4.66
CA THR A 157 28.42 -10.62 4.64
C THR A 157 29.25 -11.90 4.86
N ARG A 158 28.64 -13.04 5.18
CA ARG A 158 29.30 -14.34 5.38
C ARG A 158 28.69 -15.46 4.52
N GLY A 159 28.11 -15.12 3.35
CA GLY A 159 27.52 -16.13 2.45
C GLY A 159 26.17 -16.69 2.93
N THR A 160 25.64 -16.24 4.07
CA THR A 160 24.31 -16.59 4.54
C THR A 160 23.25 -15.79 3.76
N GLN A 161 22.23 -16.45 3.24
CA GLN A 161 21.06 -15.74 2.68
C GLN A 161 20.22 -15.22 3.85
N LYS A 162 20.00 -13.90 3.86
CA LYS A 162 19.01 -13.30 4.75
C LYS A 162 17.63 -13.53 4.14
N ALA A 163 16.74 -14.18 4.88
CA ALA A 163 15.36 -14.39 4.45
C ALA A 163 14.64 -13.06 4.19
N SER A 164 13.71 -13.08 3.24
CA SER A 164 12.84 -11.93 2.96
C SER A 164 12.00 -11.56 4.16
N SER A 165 11.78 -10.25 4.38
CA SER A 165 10.89 -9.80 5.43
C SER A 165 9.43 -10.05 5.05
N LEU A 166 8.62 -10.57 5.98
CA LEU A 166 7.19 -10.79 5.73
C LEU A 166 6.45 -9.50 5.38
N GLN A 167 6.85 -8.38 5.96
CA GLN A 167 6.29 -7.05 5.69
C GLN A 167 6.63 -6.60 4.27
N GLY A 168 7.87 -6.80 3.83
CA GLY A 168 8.29 -6.49 2.47
C GLY A 168 7.58 -7.36 1.43
N LEU A 169 7.43 -8.66 1.70
CA LEU A 169 6.69 -9.57 0.81
C LEU A 169 5.21 -9.18 0.72
N ALA A 170 4.57 -8.77 1.81
CA ALA A 170 3.19 -8.30 1.79
C ALA A 170 3.04 -7.01 0.96
N GLY A 171 4.01 -6.08 1.07
CA GLY A 171 4.05 -4.88 0.23
C GLY A 171 4.18 -5.20 -1.26
N LEU A 172 5.04 -6.15 -1.63
CA LEU A 172 5.17 -6.60 -3.01
C LEU A 172 3.88 -7.27 -3.52
N ARG A 173 3.24 -8.11 -2.70
CA ARG A 173 1.98 -8.77 -3.08
C ARG A 173 0.87 -7.77 -3.40
N ILE A 174 0.69 -6.73 -2.57
CA ILE A 174 -0.35 -5.73 -2.82
C ILE A 174 -0.08 -4.95 -4.12
N GLN A 175 1.19 -4.66 -4.44
CA GLN A 175 1.56 -4.02 -5.70
C GLN A 175 1.31 -4.91 -6.91
N HIS A 176 1.57 -6.23 -6.80
CA HIS A 176 1.37 -7.17 -7.90
C HIS A 176 -0.09 -7.53 -8.15
N GLN A 177 -0.91 -7.55 -7.11
CA GLN A 177 -2.33 -7.93 -7.22
C GLN A 177 -3.24 -6.75 -7.59
N LEU A 178 -2.75 -5.53 -7.48
CA LEU A 178 -3.46 -4.30 -7.81
C LEU A 178 -2.63 -3.44 -8.79
N PRO A 179 -2.46 -3.89 -10.02
CA PRO A 179 -1.56 -3.24 -11.00
C PRO A 179 -2.11 -1.92 -11.58
N ASN A 180 -3.43 -1.64 -11.42
CA ASN A 180 -4.10 -0.46 -12.01
C ASN A 180 -4.15 0.75 -11.09
#